data_b5e9787452d781be3f0d2af3ea772f3a
#
_entry.id   b5e9787452d781be3f0d2af3ea772f3a
#
_cell.length_a   1.000
_cell.length_b   1.000
_cell.length_c   1.000
_cell.angle_alpha   90.00
_cell.angle_beta   90.00
_cell.angle_gamma   90.00
#
_symmetry.space_group_name_H-M   'P 1'
#
loop_
_entity.id
_entity.type
_entity.pdbx_description
1 polymer ?
#
loop_
_entity_poly.entity_id
_entity_poly.type
_entity_poly.pdbx_seq_one_letter_code
_entity_poly.pdbx_strand_id
1 'polypeptide(L)'
;MLEAAVIIAAGVWAGGINVIVGSGTLVTFPTLLLLGYPPLVANVSNNIGMVAGGVSGIYGYRHELAPNRSILLRLAPASVVGALAGALLLLVLPAESFQAIVPVLISIGLLMVVVGPAVQRRAARRRPDLGRDGSTQTLTSSIVLTVGIGVLGIYGGYFGAAQGILLVGLMGMVLSEGIQRITAIKNVLATLVNAVAAVTFVIVAWDQIDWPVVGLI
;
A
#
# COMPACT_ATOMS: atom_id res chain seq x y z
N MET A 1 17.27 17.47 16.66
CA MET A 1 17.64 16.15 17.20
C MET A 1 16.42 15.36 17.68
N LEU A 2 15.52 15.94 18.49
CA LEU A 2 14.30 15.25 18.95
C LEU A 2 13.38 14.88 17.78
N GLU A 3 13.17 15.79 16.84
CA GLU A 3 12.35 15.56 15.65
C GLU A 3 12.85 14.36 14.82
N ALA A 4 14.14 14.32 14.50
CA ALA A 4 14.73 13.19 13.77
C ALA A 4 14.55 11.86 14.52
N ALA A 5 14.71 11.85 15.84
CA ALA A 5 14.48 10.66 16.64
C ALA A 5 13.03 10.18 16.59
N VAL A 6 12.05 11.11 16.58
CA VAL A 6 10.63 10.80 16.46
C VAL A 6 10.32 10.23 15.07
N ILE A 7 10.87 10.81 13.99
CA ILE A 7 10.67 10.33 12.63
C ILE A 7 11.27 8.92 12.46
N ILE A 8 12.49 8.67 12.95
CA ILE A 8 13.12 7.35 12.91
C ILE A 8 12.27 6.32 13.67
N ALA A 9 11.82 6.65 14.89
CA ALA A 9 10.98 5.75 15.67
C ALA A 9 9.67 5.43 14.93
N ALA A 10 9.02 6.43 14.35
CA ALA A 10 7.82 6.26 13.54
C ALA A 10 8.12 5.41 12.28
N GLY A 11 9.25 5.64 11.59
CA GLY A 11 9.67 4.89 10.41
C GLY A 11 9.91 3.40 10.71
N VAL A 12 10.62 3.09 11.81
CA VAL A 12 10.85 1.70 12.24
C VAL A 12 9.51 0.99 12.54
N TRP A 13 8.62 1.64 13.30
CA TRP A 13 7.28 1.10 13.58
C TRP A 13 6.46 0.92 12.32
N ALA A 14 6.46 1.94 11.46
CA ALA A 14 5.72 1.91 10.19
C ALA A 14 6.23 0.81 9.27
N GLY A 15 7.53 0.62 9.15
CA GLY A 15 8.15 -0.45 8.35
C GLY A 15 7.68 -1.83 8.80
N GLY A 16 7.74 -2.12 10.11
CA GLY A 16 7.27 -3.38 10.69
C GLY A 16 5.77 -3.61 10.44
N ILE A 17 4.94 -2.62 10.77
CA ILE A 17 3.49 -2.69 10.57
C ILE A 17 3.15 -2.82 9.07
N ASN A 18 3.88 -2.12 8.20
CA ASN A 18 3.61 -2.17 6.76
C ASN A 18 3.84 -3.55 6.15
N VAL A 19 4.91 -4.22 6.56
CA VAL A 19 5.25 -5.57 6.06
C VAL A 19 4.19 -6.59 6.50
N ILE A 20 3.71 -6.51 7.74
CA ILE A 20 2.77 -7.48 8.32
C ILE A 20 1.33 -7.13 7.94
N VAL A 21 0.92 -5.89 8.20
CA VAL A 21 -0.47 -5.43 8.10
C VAL A 21 -0.73 -4.65 6.81
N GLY A 22 0.24 -3.82 6.39
CA GLY A 22 0.12 -2.95 5.21
C GLY A 22 -0.52 -1.60 5.52
N SER A 23 -0.20 -1.03 6.70
CA SER A 23 -0.74 0.26 7.16
C SER A 23 0.31 1.20 7.75
N GLY A 24 1.58 1.07 7.33
CA GLY A 24 2.69 1.87 7.87
C GLY A 24 2.48 3.38 7.75
N THR A 25 1.94 3.85 6.63
CA THR A 25 1.62 5.28 6.39
C THR A 25 0.72 5.88 7.48
N LEU A 26 -0.14 5.09 8.16
CA LEU A 26 -0.97 5.60 9.26
C LEU A 26 -0.17 5.92 10.53
N VAL A 27 1.09 5.55 10.59
CA VAL A 27 2.01 5.93 11.68
C VAL A 27 2.85 7.13 11.25
N THR A 28 3.57 7.03 10.15
CA THR A 28 4.51 8.05 9.69
C THR A 28 3.82 9.33 9.25
N PHE A 29 2.76 9.24 8.46
CA PHE A 29 2.10 10.42 7.91
C PHE A 29 1.50 11.34 8.99
N PRO A 30 0.69 10.85 9.97
CA PRO A 30 0.22 11.70 11.07
C PRO A 30 1.37 12.23 11.94
N THR A 31 2.45 11.46 12.12
CA THR A 31 3.63 11.92 12.86
C THR A 31 4.26 13.14 12.17
N LEU A 32 4.42 13.10 10.84
CA LEU A 32 4.94 14.24 10.09
C LEU A 32 4.01 15.46 10.17
N LEU A 33 2.68 15.26 10.12
CA LEU A 33 1.72 16.35 10.29
C LEU A 33 1.83 16.99 11.68
N LEU A 34 1.99 16.19 12.73
CA LEU A 34 2.17 16.69 14.10
C LEU A 34 3.48 17.46 14.28
N LEU A 35 4.50 17.13 13.50
CA LEU A 35 5.78 17.85 13.45
C LEU A 35 5.70 19.14 12.59
N GLY A 36 4.55 19.42 11.97
CA GLY A 36 4.30 20.65 11.21
C GLY A 36 4.63 20.58 9.72
N TYR A 37 4.93 19.40 9.18
CA TYR A 37 5.16 19.25 7.73
C TYR A 37 3.86 19.50 6.95
N PRO A 38 3.93 20.23 5.81
CA PRO A 38 2.78 20.38 4.92
C PRO A 38 2.26 19.00 4.46
N PRO A 39 0.93 18.76 4.38
CA PRO A 39 0.37 17.46 4.06
C PRO A 39 0.90 16.83 2.77
N LEU A 40 1.07 17.63 1.71
CA LEU A 40 1.61 17.15 0.43
C LEU A 40 3.06 16.69 0.59
N VAL A 41 3.91 17.50 1.20
CA VAL A 41 5.33 17.17 1.46
C VAL A 41 5.44 15.93 2.34
N ALA A 42 4.64 15.84 3.40
CA ALA A 42 4.59 14.67 4.28
C ALA A 42 4.20 13.39 3.53
N ASN A 43 3.18 13.47 2.65
CA ASN A 43 2.72 12.31 1.87
C ASN A 43 3.75 11.85 0.84
N VAL A 44 4.31 12.79 0.08
CA VAL A 44 5.32 12.51 -0.96
C VAL A 44 6.58 11.91 -0.35
N SER A 45 7.14 12.56 0.69
CA SER A 45 8.38 12.10 1.35
C SER A 45 8.18 10.76 2.05
N ASN A 46 7.05 10.56 2.75
CA ASN A 46 6.71 9.28 3.36
C ASN A 46 6.60 8.16 2.31
N ASN A 47 5.94 8.42 1.18
CA ASN A 47 5.77 7.40 0.14
C ASN A 47 7.13 6.92 -0.39
N ILE A 48 8.07 7.84 -0.62
CA ILE A 48 9.43 7.51 -1.07
C ILE A 48 10.18 6.71 0.00
N GLY A 49 10.16 7.15 1.27
CA GLY A 49 10.82 6.46 2.38
C GLY A 49 10.32 5.03 2.58
N MET A 50 9.02 4.81 2.42
CA MET A 50 8.39 3.49 2.57
C MET A 50 8.84 2.44 1.53
N VAL A 51 9.47 2.85 0.41
CA VAL A 51 9.96 1.91 -0.61
C VAL A 51 11.04 0.99 -0.04
N ALA A 52 11.99 1.52 0.73
CA ALA A 52 13.08 0.73 1.31
C ALA A 52 12.55 -0.37 2.26
N GLY A 53 11.61 0.00 3.15
CA GLY A 53 10.92 -0.95 4.02
C GLY A 53 10.13 -2.00 3.24
N GLY A 54 9.49 -1.59 2.13
CA GLY A 54 8.79 -2.50 1.23
C GLY A 54 9.70 -3.53 0.58
N VAL A 55 10.88 -3.13 0.10
CA VAL A 55 11.89 -4.03 -0.47
C VAL A 55 12.36 -5.05 0.58
N SER A 56 12.61 -4.61 1.82
CA SER A 56 12.93 -5.49 2.94
C SER A 56 11.83 -6.53 3.19
N GLY A 57 10.56 -6.09 3.14
CA GLY A 57 9.40 -6.98 3.26
C GLY A 57 9.33 -8.01 2.15
N ILE A 58 9.60 -7.63 0.89
CA ILE A 58 9.66 -8.56 -0.25
C ILE A 58 10.75 -9.61 -0.01
N TYR A 59 11.94 -9.18 0.43
CA TYR A 59 13.03 -10.09 0.72
C TYR A 59 12.67 -11.10 1.82
N GLY A 60 12.00 -10.65 2.89
CA GLY A 60 11.53 -11.52 3.96
C GLY A 60 10.55 -12.60 3.50
N TYR A 61 9.68 -12.27 2.53
CA TYR A 61 8.67 -13.19 1.99
C TYR A 61 9.09 -13.86 0.66
N ARG A 62 10.35 -13.79 0.25
CA ARG A 62 10.81 -14.27 -1.07
C ARG A 62 10.49 -15.73 -1.36
N HIS A 63 10.47 -16.58 -0.35
CA HIS A 63 10.17 -18.01 -0.51
C HIS A 63 8.70 -18.27 -0.88
N GLU A 64 7.79 -17.38 -0.46
CA GLU A 64 6.37 -17.43 -0.80
C GLU A 64 6.06 -16.85 -2.19
N LEU A 65 7.02 -16.17 -2.82
CA LEU A 65 6.80 -15.49 -4.10
C LEU A 65 6.99 -16.41 -5.31
N ALA A 66 7.91 -17.36 -5.23
CA ALA A 66 8.27 -18.22 -6.37
C ALA A 66 7.05 -18.96 -6.97
N PRO A 67 6.15 -19.59 -6.17
CA PRO A 67 4.98 -20.27 -6.71
C PRO A 67 3.90 -19.31 -7.25
N ASN A 68 3.98 -18.00 -6.93
CA ASN A 68 2.95 -17.00 -7.22
C ASN A 68 3.35 -16.01 -8.34
N ARG A 69 4.43 -16.30 -9.07
CA ARG A 69 4.96 -15.39 -10.10
C ARG A 69 3.95 -15.08 -11.20
N SER A 70 3.14 -16.04 -11.61
CA SER A 70 2.11 -15.84 -12.63
C SER A 70 1.02 -14.86 -12.19
N ILE A 71 0.59 -14.95 -10.93
CA ILE A 71 -0.38 -14.02 -10.33
C ILE A 71 0.22 -12.61 -10.29
N LEU A 72 1.46 -12.48 -9.83
CA LEU A 72 2.17 -11.21 -9.76
C LEU A 72 2.30 -10.55 -11.13
N LEU A 73 2.77 -11.28 -12.14
CA LEU A 73 2.95 -10.74 -13.49
C LEU A 73 1.63 -10.29 -14.12
N ARG A 74 0.52 -10.92 -13.74
CA ARG A 74 -0.82 -10.53 -14.21
C ARG A 74 -1.35 -9.29 -13.50
N LEU A 75 -1.11 -9.15 -12.18
CA LEU A 75 -1.65 -8.04 -11.38
C LEU A 75 -0.76 -6.80 -11.38
N ALA A 76 0.56 -6.95 -11.58
CA ALA A 76 1.51 -5.86 -11.56
C ALA A 76 1.19 -4.74 -12.57
N PRO A 77 0.82 -5.00 -13.83
CA PRO A 77 0.49 -3.93 -14.78
C PRO A 77 -0.68 -3.06 -14.30
N ALA A 78 -1.75 -3.68 -13.78
CA ALA A 78 -2.89 -2.93 -13.24
C ALA A 78 -2.49 -2.07 -12.04
N SER A 79 -1.62 -2.61 -11.18
CA SER A 79 -1.08 -1.90 -10.02
C SER A 79 -0.22 -0.70 -10.43
N VAL A 80 0.65 -0.86 -11.44
CA VAL A 80 1.52 0.21 -12.00
C VAL A 80 0.69 1.33 -12.62
N VAL A 81 -0.26 0.98 -13.50
CA VAL A 81 -1.14 1.97 -14.13
C VAL A 81 -1.95 2.72 -13.09
N GLY A 82 -2.52 1.99 -12.12
CA GLY A 82 -3.23 2.61 -11.01
C GLY A 82 -2.35 3.55 -10.20
N ALA A 83 -1.15 3.11 -9.82
CA ALA A 83 -0.21 3.91 -9.04
C ALA A 83 0.18 5.21 -9.75
N LEU A 84 0.48 5.13 -11.05
CA LEU A 84 0.81 6.28 -11.87
C LEU A 84 -0.38 7.27 -11.92
N ALA A 85 -1.59 6.76 -12.18
CA ALA A 85 -2.80 7.59 -12.19
C ALA A 85 -3.04 8.26 -10.83
N GLY A 86 -2.87 7.53 -9.72
CA GLY A 86 -3.03 8.05 -8.37
C GLY A 86 -1.98 9.12 -8.01
N ALA A 87 -0.71 8.87 -8.33
CA ALA A 87 0.38 9.82 -8.10
C ALA A 87 0.20 11.12 -8.92
N LEU A 88 -0.18 11.01 -10.19
CA LEU A 88 -0.48 12.16 -11.02
C LEU A 88 -1.71 12.92 -10.53
N LEU A 89 -2.76 12.21 -10.10
CA LEU A 89 -3.95 12.82 -9.51
C LEU A 89 -3.61 13.65 -8.27
N LEU A 90 -2.72 13.17 -7.41
CA LEU A 90 -2.24 13.91 -6.24
C LEU A 90 -1.56 15.22 -6.64
N LEU A 91 -0.75 15.20 -7.71
CA LEU A 91 0.03 16.36 -8.13
C LEU A 91 -0.79 17.38 -8.96
N VAL A 92 -1.83 16.94 -9.66
CA VAL A 92 -2.70 17.81 -10.47
C VAL A 92 -3.73 18.54 -9.62
N LEU A 93 -4.20 17.90 -8.53
CA LEU A 93 -5.16 18.54 -7.63
C LEU A 93 -4.49 19.65 -6.80
N PRO A 94 -5.20 20.76 -6.53
CA PRO A 94 -4.71 21.80 -5.65
C PRO A 94 -4.35 21.24 -4.26
N ALA A 95 -3.27 21.73 -3.66
CA ALA A 95 -2.79 21.28 -2.36
C ALA A 95 -3.85 21.45 -1.25
N GLU A 96 -4.69 22.49 -1.36
CA GLU A 96 -5.81 22.77 -0.46
C GLU A 96 -6.86 21.64 -0.52
N SER A 97 -7.11 21.09 -1.72
CA SER A 97 -8.05 19.96 -1.89
C SER A 97 -7.52 18.71 -1.19
N PHE A 98 -6.21 18.41 -1.32
CA PHE A 98 -5.59 17.30 -0.61
C PHE A 98 -5.69 17.51 0.90
N GLN A 99 -5.35 18.72 1.40
CA GLN A 99 -5.43 19.05 2.82
C GLN A 99 -6.84 18.87 3.39
N ALA A 100 -7.89 19.26 2.65
CA ALA A 100 -9.27 19.10 3.05
C ALA A 100 -9.71 17.61 3.11
N ILE A 101 -9.17 16.77 2.23
CA ILE A 101 -9.51 15.34 2.14
C ILE A 101 -8.71 14.49 3.15
N VAL A 102 -7.54 14.94 3.59
CA VAL A 102 -6.64 14.19 4.49
C VAL A 102 -7.34 13.62 5.73
N PRO A 103 -8.15 14.38 6.51
CA PRO A 103 -8.83 13.84 7.67
C PRO A 103 -9.76 12.67 7.34
N VAL A 104 -10.43 12.73 6.18
CA VAL A 104 -11.30 11.66 5.69
C VAL A 104 -10.48 10.43 5.32
N LEU A 105 -9.37 10.61 4.62
CA LEU A 105 -8.48 9.52 4.23
C LEU A 105 -7.85 8.82 5.44
N ILE A 106 -7.42 9.57 6.45
CA ILE A 106 -6.91 9.02 7.72
C ILE A 106 -8.03 8.24 8.43
N SER A 107 -9.24 8.81 8.52
CA SER A 107 -10.38 8.16 9.17
C SER A 107 -10.75 6.84 8.48
N ILE A 108 -10.77 6.80 7.16
CA ILE A 108 -10.98 5.57 6.38
C ILE A 108 -9.85 4.58 6.66
N GLY A 109 -8.60 5.02 6.66
CA GLY A 109 -7.45 4.17 6.96
C GLY A 109 -7.54 3.54 8.37
N LEU A 110 -7.86 4.33 9.39
CA LEU A 110 -8.07 3.85 10.76
C LEU A 110 -9.24 2.88 10.86
N LEU A 111 -10.36 3.18 10.20
CA LEU A 111 -11.49 2.26 10.12
C LEU A 111 -11.07 0.92 9.49
N MET A 112 -10.26 0.95 8.44
CA MET A 112 -9.74 -0.26 7.78
C MET A 112 -8.83 -1.08 8.71
N VAL A 113 -8.05 -0.44 9.57
CA VAL A 113 -7.23 -1.15 10.58
C VAL A 113 -8.13 -1.87 11.59
N VAL A 114 -9.20 -1.23 12.05
CA VAL A 114 -10.13 -1.80 13.04
C VAL A 114 -10.98 -2.93 12.42
N VAL A 115 -11.52 -2.69 11.24
CA VAL A 115 -12.45 -3.62 10.55
C VAL A 115 -11.68 -4.70 9.77
N GLY A 116 -10.48 -4.41 9.30
CA GLY A 116 -9.67 -5.27 8.44
C GLY A 116 -9.51 -6.70 8.97
N PRO A 117 -9.15 -6.94 10.25
CA PRO A 117 -9.05 -8.28 10.81
C PRO A 117 -10.38 -9.05 10.76
N ALA A 118 -11.51 -8.37 10.95
CA ALA A 118 -12.84 -8.99 10.83
C ALA A 118 -13.17 -9.37 9.39
N VAL A 119 -12.83 -8.51 8.42
CA VAL A 119 -12.99 -8.77 6.99
C VAL A 119 -12.11 -9.94 6.56
N GLN A 120 -10.84 -9.97 6.98
CA GLN A 120 -9.92 -11.06 6.69
C GLN A 120 -10.39 -12.40 7.27
N ARG A 121 -10.89 -12.41 8.52
CA ARG A 121 -11.46 -13.61 9.16
C ARG A 121 -12.71 -14.09 8.45
N ARG A 122 -13.60 -13.17 8.02
CA ARG A 122 -14.79 -13.53 7.22
C ARG A 122 -14.42 -14.10 5.86
N ALA A 123 -13.45 -13.48 5.17
CA ALA A 123 -12.93 -13.98 3.90
C ALA A 123 -12.34 -15.39 4.06
N ALA A 124 -11.55 -15.61 5.12
CA ALA A 124 -10.99 -16.94 5.43
C ALA A 124 -12.05 -18.00 5.76
N ARG A 125 -13.15 -17.63 6.46
CA ARG A 125 -14.26 -18.54 6.79
C ARG A 125 -15.19 -18.83 5.61
N ARG A 126 -15.30 -17.93 4.64
CA ARG A 126 -16.11 -18.10 3.43
C ARG A 126 -15.39 -18.89 2.34
N ARG A 127 -14.19 -19.42 2.60
CA ARG A 127 -13.59 -20.39 1.69
C ARG A 127 -14.56 -21.56 1.58
N PRO A 128 -15.25 -21.76 0.43
CA PRO A 128 -15.90 -23.02 0.19
C PRO A 128 -14.79 -24.08 0.28
N ASP A 129 -15.11 -25.25 0.80
CA ASP A 129 -14.40 -26.49 0.51
C ASP A 129 -14.55 -26.74 -1.01
N LEU A 130 -13.93 -25.90 -1.80
CA LEU A 130 -13.69 -26.14 -3.20
C LEU A 130 -12.64 -27.23 -3.21
N GLY A 131 -13.15 -28.43 -3.33
CA GLY A 131 -12.37 -29.65 -3.41
C GLY A 131 -11.16 -29.45 -4.30
N ARG A 132 -10.15 -30.23 -4.06
CA ARG A 132 -8.82 -30.29 -4.68
C ARG A 132 -8.73 -30.24 -6.22
N ASP A 133 -9.79 -29.88 -6.90
CA ASP A 133 -9.78 -29.61 -8.32
C ASP A 133 -9.22 -28.19 -8.56
N GLY A 134 -7.96 -28.16 -8.95
CA GLY A 134 -7.23 -26.98 -9.40
C GLY A 134 -7.85 -26.38 -10.68
N SER A 135 -9.08 -25.91 -10.59
CA SER A 135 -9.83 -25.46 -11.73
C SER A 135 -10.37 -24.06 -11.56
N THR A 136 -9.92 -23.23 -12.49
CA THR A 136 -10.66 -22.14 -13.08
C THR A 136 -11.09 -21.06 -12.11
N GLN A 137 -10.16 -20.12 -11.85
CA GLN A 137 -10.57 -18.74 -11.63
C GLN A 137 -11.52 -18.41 -12.79
N THR A 138 -12.80 -18.22 -12.49
CA THR A 138 -13.75 -17.78 -13.50
C THR A 138 -13.24 -16.46 -14.08
N LEU A 139 -13.43 -16.23 -15.38
CA LEU A 139 -13.05 -14.97 -16.05
C LEU A 139 -13.52 -13.75 -15.24
N THR A 140 -14.72 -13.83 -14.67
CA THR A 140 -15.30 -12.78 -13.84
C THR A 140 -14.46 -12.50 -12.58
N SER A 141 -14.02 -13.53 -11.85
CA SER A 141 -13.20 -13.34 -10.64
C SER A 141 -11.83 -12.76 -10.98
N SER A 142 -11.29 -13.12 -12.14
CA SER A 142 -10.04 -12.58 -12.68
C SER A 142 -10.15 -11.09 -13.01
N ILE A 143 -11.23 -10.68 -13.67
CA ILE A 143 -11.48 -9.28 -14.02
C ILE A 143 -11.69 -8.45 -12.76
N VAL A 144 -12.53 -8.91 -11.83
CA VAL A 144 -12.78 -8.24 -10.54
C VAL A 144 -11.49 -8.01 -9.77
N LEU A 145 -10.61 -9.03 -9.71
CA LEU A 145 -9.33 -8.91 -9.04
C LEU A 145 -8.43 -7.88 -9.72
N THR A 146 -8.28 -7.95 -11.04
CA THR A 146 -7.41 -7.04 -11.79
C THR A 146 -7.88 -5.59 -11.70
N VAL A 147 -9.19 -5.35 -11.90
CA VAL A 147 -9.78 -4.01 -11.76
C VAL A 147 -9.64 -3.50 -10.32
N GLY A 148 -9.95 -4.35 -9.33
CA GLY A 148 -9.81 -3.99 -7.92
C GLY A 148 -8.36 -3.62 -7.56
N ILE A 149 -7.36 -4.38 -8.03
CA ILE A 149 -5.94 -4.05 -7.85
C ILE A 149 -5.58 -2.71 -8.51
N GLY A 150 -6.11 -2.42 -9.71
CA GLY A 150 -5.94 -1.13 -10.38
C GLY A 150 -6.51 0.03 -9.56
N VAL A 151 -7.73 -0.11 -9.04
CA VAL A 151 -8.37 0.89 -8.17
C VAL A 151 -7.58 1.09 -6.87
N LEU A 152 -7.13 -0.01 -6.24
CA LEU A 152 -6.28 0.07 -5.07
C LEU A 152 -4.89 0.65 -5.38
N GLY A 153 -4.40 0.49 -6.61
CA GLY A 153 -3.22 1.16 -7.13
C GLY A 153 -3.41 2.68 -7.19
N ILE A 154 -4.57 3.16 -7.71
CA ILE A 154 -4.90 4.59 -7.72
C ILE A 154 -4.93 5.15 -6.29
N TYR A 155 -5.63 4.48 -5.39
CA TYR A 155 -5.67 4.86 -3.98
C TYR A 155 -4.27 4.89 -3.35
N GLY A 156 -3.45 3.86 -3.64
CA GLY A 156 -2.09 3.74 -3.11
C GLY A 156 -1.14 4.80 -3.63
N GLY A 157 -1.20 5.13 -4.92
CA GLY A 157 -0.42 6.20 -5.54
C GLY A 157 -0.84 7.59 -5.09
N TYR A 158 -2.12 7.79 -4.74
CA TYR A 158 -2.64 9.05 -4.23
C TYR A 158 -2.32 9.28 -2.74
N PHE A 159 -2.51 8.26 -1.88
CA PHE A 159 -2.32 8.37 -0.43
C PHE A 159 -1.73 7.12 0.23
N GLY A 160 -2.25 5.93 -0.11
CA GLY A 160 -1.68 4.64 0.29
C GLY A 160 -1.90 4.18 1.72
N ALA A 161 -2.54 4.97 2.59
CA ALA A 161 -2.80 4.56 3.97
C ALA A 161 -3.69 3.31 4.02
N ALA A 162 -3.25 2.28 4.75
CA ALA A 162 -3.95 0.99 4.86
C ALA A 162 -4.19 0.24 3.52
N GLN A 163 -3.51 0.62 2.43
CA GLN A 163 -3.63 -0.05 1.14
C GLN A 163 -3.39 -1.55 1.23
N GLY A 164 -2.40 -1.97 2.03
CA GLY A 164 -2.08 -3.37 2.21
C GLY A 164 -3.23 -4.18 2.83
N ILE A 165 -4.00 -3.59 3.74
CA ILE A 165 -5.20 -4.24 4.33
C ILE A 165 -6.24 -4.49 3.25
N LEU A 166 -6.48 -3.49 2.39
CA LEU A 166 -7.43 -3.59 1.28
C LEU A 166 -6.98 -4.63 0.25
N LEU A 167 -5.69 -4.67 -0.08
CA LEU A 167 -5.10 -5.68 -0.96
C LEU A 167 -5.30 -7.10 -0.40
N VAL A 168 -4.99 -7.32 0.89
CA VAL A 168 -5.19 -8.63 1.54
C VAL A 168 -6.67 -8.98 1.58
N GLY A 169 -7.56 -8.03 1.88
CA GLY A 169 -8.99 -8.24 1.88
C GLY A 169 -9.53 -8.67 0.52
N LEU A 170 -9.19 -7.91 -0.54
CA LEU A 170 -9.62 -8.21 -1.91
C LEU A 170 -9.08 -9.56 -2.39
N MET A 171 -7.77 -9.79 -2.24
CA MET A 171 -7.15 -11.06 -2.67
C MET A 171 -7.66 -12.24 -1.86
N GLY A 172 -7.89 -12.06 -0.55
CA GLY A 172 -8.42 -13.12 0.32
C GLY A 172 -9.86 -13.53 -0.02
N MET A 173 -10.65 -12.67 -0.67
CA MET A 173 -11.98 -13.00 -1.17
C MET A 173 -11.97 -13.74 -2.51
N VAL A 174 -10.95 -13.51 -3.33
CA VAL A 174 -10.91 -13.98 -4.73
C VAL A 174 -9.91 -15.12 -4.94
N LEU A 175 -8.78 -15.10 -4.21
CA LEU A 175 -7.74 -16.12 -4.35
C LEU A 175 -7.91 -17.22 -3.30
N SER A 176 -7.74 -18.48 -3.72
CA SER A 176 -7.73 -19.64 -2.82
C SER A 176 -6.36 -19.87 -2.16
N GLU A 177 -5.52 -18.85 -2.09
CA GLU A 177 -4.16 -18.91 -1.55
C GLU A 177 -4.10 -18.73 -0.03
N GLY A 178 -3.06 -19.28 0.61
CA GLY A 178 -2.80 -19.11 2.04
C GLY A 178 -2.48 -17.65 2.38
N ILE A 179 -2.74 -17.24 3.64
CA ILE A 179 -2.53 -15.85 4.08
C ILE A 179 -1.07 -15.40 3.92
N GLN A 180 -0.09 -16.29 4.09
CA GLN A 180 1.32 -15.98 3.90
C GLN A 180 1.63 -15.61 2.44
N ARG A 181 1.08 -16.37 1.49
CA ARG A 181 1.21 -16.09 0.06
C ARG A 181 0.51 -14.79 -0.35
N ILE A 182 -0.71 -14.55 0.16
CA ILE A 182 -1.42 -13.30 -0.06
C ILE A 182 -0.62 -12.13 0.50
N THR A 183 -0.02 -12.26 1.68
CA THR A 183 0.84 -11.23 2.28
C THR A 183 2.09 -10.99 1.44
N ALA A 184 2.71 -12.03 0.91
CA ALA A 184 3.85 -11.91 0.00
C ALA A 184 3.49 -11.12 -1.28
N ILE A 185 2.36 -11.48 -1.93
CA ILE A 185 1.85 -10.77 -3.11
C ILE A 185 1.54 -9.31 -2.76
N LYS A 186 0.85 -9.08 -1.64
CA LYS A 186 0.55 -7.72 -1.13
C LYS A 186 1.82 -6.89 -0.97
N ASN A 187 2.88 -7.46 -0.37
CA ASN A 187 4.15 -6.73 -0.20
C ASN A 187 4.76 -6.30 -1.53
N VAL A 188 4.73 -7.16 -2.55
CA VAL A 188 5.22 -6.80 -3.89
C VAL A 188 4.37 -5.71 -4.51
N LEU A 189 3.04 -5.87 -4.54
CA LEU A 189 2.14 -4.90 -5.18
C LEU A 189 2.18 -3.54 -4.48
N ALA A 190 2.18 -3.50 -3.14
CA ALA A 190 2.26 -2.25 -2.38
C ALA A 190 3.62 -1.55 -2.58
N THR A 191 4.72 -2.29 -2.57
CA THR A 191 6.05 -1.73 -2.85
C THR A 191 6.15 -1.21 -4.28
N LEU A 192 5.56 -1.92 -5.24
CA LEU A 192 5.51 -1.49 -6.63
C LEU A 192 4.73 -0.18 -6.80
N VAL A 193 3.59 -0.05 -6.11
CA VAL A 193 2.80 1.18 -6.07
C VAL A 193 3.63 2.34 -5.51
N ASN A 194 4.27 2.12 -4.34
CA ASN A 194 5.10 3.15 -3.73
C ASN A 194 6.30 3.51 -4.62
N ALA A 195 6.94 2.54 -5.28
CA ALA A 195 8.06 2.80 -6.17
C ALA A 195 7.64 3.60 -7.42
N VAL A 196 6.51 3.27 -8.03
CA VAL A 196 5.97 4.01 -9.18
C VAL A 196 5.60 5.44 -8.77
N ALA A 197 4.92 5.61 -7.64
CA ALA A 197 4.59 6.92 -7.11
C ALA A 197 5.86 7.71 -6.75
N ALA A 198 6.85 7.08 -6.10
CA ALA A 198 8.13 7.70 -5.78
C ALA A 198 8.85 8.21 -7.02
N VAL A 199 8.96 7.39 -8.08
CA VAL A 199 9.57 7.81 -9.35
C VAL A 199 8.80 8.99 -9.96
N THR A 200 7.47 8.94 -9.94
CA THR A 200 6.62 10.04 -10.44
C THR A 200 6.88 11.32 -9.65
N PHE A 201 6.94 11.26 -8.32
CA PHE A 201 7.20 12.42 -7.47
C PHE A 201 8.58 12.98 -7.67
N VAL A 202 9.61 12.13 -7.81
CA VAL A 202 10.99 12.57 -8.08
C VAL A 202 11.10 13.30 -9.42
N ILE A 203 10.36 12.86 -10.44
CA ILE A 203 10.40 13.48 -11.78
C ILE A 203 9.58 14.78 -11.83
N VAL A 204 8.39 14.78 -11.22
CA VAL A 204 7.38 15.85 -11.44
C VAL A 204 7.31 16.84 -10.29
N ALA A 205 7.66 16.44 -9.06
CA ALA A 205 7.44 17.21 -7.84
C ALA A 205 8.68 17.23 -6.93
N TRP A 206 9.87 17.36 -7.50
CA TRP A 206 11.15 17.37 -6.78
C TRP A 206 11.16 18.34 -5.59
N ASP A 207 10.59 19.54 -5.78
CA ASP A 207 10.53 20.60 -4.77
C ASP A 207 9.57 20.30 -3.61
N GLN A 208 8.74 19.27 -3.74
CA GLN A 208 7.82 18.80 -2.69
C GLN A 208 8.40 17.65 -1.86
N ILE A 209 9.67 17.28 -2.10
CA ILE A 209 10.33 16.17 -1.41
C ILE A 209 11.21 16.72 -0.29
N ASP A 210 10.95 16.31 0.94
CA ASP A 210 11.88 16.53 2.06
C ASP A 210 12.82 15.32 2.17
N TRP A 211 14.00 15.44 1.56
CA TRP A 211 15.01 14.37 1.51
C TRP A 211 15.53 13.94 2.88
N PRO A 212 15.75 14.83 3.86
CA PRO A 212 15.99 14.44 5.24
C PRO A 212 14.94 13.49 5.79
N VAL A 213 13.65 13.81 5.63
CA VAL A 213 12.53 12.95 6.05
C VAL A 213 12.56 11.60 5.35
N VAL A 214 12.79 11.57 4.02
CA VAL A 214 12.92 10.32 3.24
C VAL A 214 14.02 9.41 3.82
N GLY A 215 15.15 9.99 4.21
CA GLY A 215 16.27 9.22 4.76
C GLY A 215 16.07 8.72 6.21
N LEU A 216 15.11 9.30 6.95
CA LEU A 216 14.81 8.95 8.32
C LEU A 216 13.66 7.91 8.45
N ILE A 217 12.83 7.74 7.40
CA ILE A 217 11.75 6.75 7.29
C ILE A 217 12.27 5.45 6.71
#